data_8de5c1c9b11c4edf78f0ee58e653b389
#
_entry.id   8de5c1c9b11c4edf78f0ee58e653b389
#
_cell.length_a   1.000
_cell.length_b   1.000
_cell.length_c   1.000
_cell.angle_alpha   90.00
_cell.angle_beta   90.00
_cell.angle_gamma   90.00
#
_symmetry.space_group_name_H-M   'P 1'
#
loop_
_entity.id
_entity.type
_entity.pdbx_description
1 polymer ?
#
loop_
_entity_poly.entity_id
_entity_poly.type
_entity_poly.pdbx_seq_one_letter_code
_entity_poly.pdbx_strand_id
1 'polypeptide(L)'
;RNMLSFARMPFQAIAQQQVKTGGYSAEYGRSLGGIVSIVTKSGSNDWHFGGSVEWEPEWGKASGKDVWERDPDAADPLYQYRSDNTSSSLIYSAYASGPIIKDRLFFFALAEGRDNQTDDYYSLNSRKTSDTTPQGFLKLDWYITDNNLLEFTGLYNKRKTKYHTYDYNLTADGENRYNVGRHEAPIEQYEIENGGKLGILKYTGYVTDNFTLSAQYGYLSNLIDSRLPANPPGSECPWAYSFGLTTSVVD
;
A
#
# COMPACT_ATOMS: atom_id res chain seq x y z
N ARG A 1 -4.60 4.67 -13.31
CA ARG A 1 -5.93 4.93 -12.71
C ARG A 1 -6.10 4.18 -11.38
N ASN A 2 -5.32 4.55 -10.37
CA ASN A 2 -5.46 3.99 -9.02
C ASN A 2 -5.68 5.13 -8.02
N MET A 3 -6.64 6.01 -8.31
CA MET A 3 -6.93 7.16 -7.46
C MET A 3 -7.57 6.82 -6.11
N LEU A 4 -8.00 5.59 -5.89
CA LEU A 4 -8.65 5.17 -4.63
C LEU A 4 -7.74 4.34 -3.71
N SER A 5 -6.49 4.09 -4.08
CA SER A 5 -5.57 3.26 -3.28
C SER A 5 -4.77 4.02 -2.23
N PHE A 6 -4.86 5.34 -2.17
CA PHE A 6 -4.07 6.14 -1.24
C PHE A 6 -4.58 6.08 0.21
N ALA A 7 -5.87 5.84 0.41
CA ALA A 7 -6.48 5.75 1.74
C ALA A 7 -6.56 4.28 2.23
N ARG A 8 -5.48 3.53 2.09
CA ARG A 8 -5.40 2.21 2.71
C ARG A 8 -5.37 2.36 4.22
N MET A 9 -6.49 2.04 4.83
CA MET A 9 -6.61 2.03 6.29
C MET A 9 -6.07 0.71 6.83
N PRO A 10 -5.26 0.73 7.90
CA PRO A 10 -4.85 -0.49 8.59
C PRO A 10 -6.08 -1.29 9.02
N PHE A 11 -6.06 -2.60 8.77
CA PHE A 11 -7.23 -3.45 9.06
C PHE A 11 -7.65 -3.38 10.53
N GLN A 12 -6.68 -3.28 11.43
CA GLN A 12 -6.92 -3.19 12.87
C GLN A 12 -7.58 -1.89 13.32
N ALA A 13 -7.56 -0.82 12.49
CA ALA A 13 -8.27 0.43 12.77
C ALA A 13 -9.77 0.34 12.41
N ILE A 14 -10.20 -0.72 11.72
CA ILE A 14 -11.56 -0.89 11.26
C ILE A 14 -12.39 -1.55 12.36
N ALA A 15 -13.49 -0.89 12.76
CA ALA A 15 -14.49 -1.44 13.67
C ALA A 15 -15.57 -2.20 12.88
N GLN A 16 -16.03 -1.61 11.77
CA GLN A 16 -17.08 -2.18 10.93
C GLN A 16 -16.85 -1.76 9.48
N GLN A 17 -17.15 -2.68 8.58
CA GLN A 17 -17.20 -2.42 7.14
C GLN A 17 -18.57 -2.83 6.60
N GLN A 18 -19.20 -1.94 5.84
CA GLN A 18 -20.45 -2.19 5.15
C GLN A 18 -20.29 -2.00 3.65
N VAL A 19 -20.71 -2.99 2.88
CA VAL A 19 -20.73 -2.92 1.42
C VAL A 19 -22.19 -2.84 0.96
N LYS A 20 -22.53 -1.79 0.21
CA LYS A 20 -23.86 -1.61 -0.40
C LYS A 20 -23.71 -1.70 -1.92
N THR A 21 -24.33 -2.68 -2.54
CA THR A 21 -24.25 -2.92 -3.99
C THR A 21 -25.43 -2.33 -4.78
N GLY A 22 -26.42 -1.78 -4.08
CA GLY A 22 -27.58 -1.12 -4.66
C GLY A 22 -28.52 -0.55 -3.60
N GLY A 23 -29.52 0.25 -4.00
CA GLY A 23 -30.53 0.80 -3.11
C GLY A 23 -30.01 1.87 -2.13
N TYR A 24 -28.89 2.51 -2.42
CA TYR A 24 -28.35 3.58 -1.59
C TYR A 24 -28.95 4.94 -1.97
N SER A 25 -29.08 5.81 -0.96
CA SER A 25 -29.67 7.14 -1.11
C SER A 25 -28.79 8.11 -1.94
N ALA A 26 -29.38 9.22 -2.37
CA ALA A 26 -28.72 10.25 -3.17
C ALA A 26 -27.50 10.91 -2.48
N GLU A 27 -27.37 10.78 -1.16
CA GLU A 27 -26.19 11.26 -0.40
C GLU A 27 -24.88 10.59 -0.83
N TYR A 28 -24.97 9.37 -1.40
CA TYR A 28 -23.83 8.63 -1.95
C TYR A 28 -23.67 8.85 -3.47
N GLY A 29 -23.86 10.06 -3.94
CA GLY A 29 -23.79 10.42 -5.36
C GLY A 29 -22.53 9.94 -6.09
N ARG A 30 -22.64 9.74 -7.43
CA ARG A 30 -21.56 9.36 -8.36
C ARG A 30 -21.03 7.92 -8.23
N SER A 31 -21.72 7.01 -7.57
CA SER A 31 -21.37 5.59 -7.57
C SER A 31 -22.27 4.80 -8.51
N LEU A 32 -21.68 4.04 -9.44
CA LEU A 32 -22.40 3.15 -10.37
C LEU A 32 -22.27 1.67 -10.00
N GLY A 33 -21.34 1.32 -9.11
CA GLY A 33 -21.00 -0.07 -8.82
C GLY A 33 -21.19 -0.52 -7.38
N GLY A 34 -21.28 0.40 -6.43
CA GLY A 34 -21.41 0.09 -5.01
C GLY A 34 -20.66 1.06 -4.11
N ILE A 35 -20.94 0.98 -2.82
CA ILE A 35 -20.38 1.85 -1.79
C ILE A 35 -19.79 0.98 -0.69
N VAL A 36 -18.56 1.29 -0.29
CA VAL A 36 -17.91 0.70 0.88
C VAL A 36 -17.87 1.77 1.96
N SER A 37 -18.59 1.56 3.05
CA SER A 37 -18.56 2.40 4.24
C SER A 37 -17.70 1.73 5.30
N ILE A 38 -16.76 2.49 5.87
CA ILE A 38 -15.85 2.01 6.90
C ILE A 38 -16.06 2.85 8.16
N VAL A 39 -16.34 2.18 9.27
CA VAL A 39 -16.37 2.77 10.59
C VAL A 39 -15.08 2.42 11.29
N THR A 40 -14.38 3.43 11.78
CA THR A 40 -13.11 3.27 12.49
C THR A 40 -13.33 3.01 13.96
N LYS A 41 -12.39 2.31 14.59
CA LYS A 41 -12.38 2.14 16.04
C LYS A 41 -12.19 3.49 16.73
N SER A 42 -12.80 3.63 17.90
CA SER A 42 -12.73 4.78 18.81
C SER A 42 -12.22 4.33 20.17
N GLY A 43 -11.78 5.27 20.99
CA GLY A 43 -11.49 5.03 22.39
C GLY A 43 -12.76 4.90 23.23
N SER A 44 -12.61 4.42 24.45
CA SER A 44 -13.65 4.30 25.48
C SER A 44 -13.09 4.69 26.85
N ASN A 45 -13.90 4.54 27.91
CA ASN A 45 -13.41 4.73 29.27
C ASN A 45 -12.44 3.64 29.75
N ASP A 46 -12.40 2.52 29.05
CA ASP A 46 -11.51 1.41 29.36
C ASP A 46 -10.28 1.45 28.47
N TRP A 47 -9.14 1.12 29.08
CA TRP A 47 -7.88 1.01 28.36
C TRP A 47 -7.82 -0.32 27.61
N HIS A 48 -7.52 -0.26 26.32
CA HIS A 48 -7.30 -1.43 25.49
C HIS A 48 -5.97 -1.29 24.76
N PHE A 49 -5.20 -2.38 24.75
CA PHE A 49 -3.94 -2.50 24.07
C PHE A 49 -3.92 -3.80 23.25
N GLY A 50 -3.22 -3.78 22.16
CA GLY A 50 -3.03 -4.99 21.38
C GLY A 50 -1.98 -4.80 20.32
N GLY A 51 -1.58 -5.90 19.72
CA GLY A 51 -0.65 -5.92 18.63
C GLY A 51 -0.73 -7.25 17.89
N SER A 52 -0.19 -7.26 16.68
CA SER A 52 -0.05 -8.47 15.89
C SER A 52 1.27 -8.48 15.13
N VAL A 53 1.75 -9.66 14.86
CA VAL A 53 2.84 -9.93 13.92
C VAL A 53 2.37 -11.01 12.98
N GLU A 54 2.35 -10.70 11.69
CA GLU A 54 2.05 -11.63 10.62
C GLU A 54 3.34 -11.81 9.81
N TRP A 55 3.84 -13.01 9.78
CA TRP A 55 5.07 -13.32 9.07
C TRP A 55 4.83 -14.46 8.08
N GLU A 56 5.04 -14.15 6.82
CA GLU A 56 5.04 -15.10 5.73
C GLU A 56 6.48 -15.26 5.23
N PRO A 57 7.24 -16.21 5.77
CA PRO A 57 8.62 -16.44 5.34
C PRO A 57 8.67 -17.05 3.93
N GLU A 58 9.76 -16.81 3.23
CA GLU A 58 10.02 -17.38 1.91
C GLU A 58 9.93 -18.92 1.90
N TRP A 59 10.57 -19.57 2.88
CA TRP A 59 10.59 -21.04 2.99
C TRP A 59 9.21 -21.67 3.25
N GLY A 60 8.22 -20.88 3.66
CA GLY A 60 6.83 -21.33 3.90
C GLY A 60 5.95 -21.30 2.67
N LYS A 61 6.47 -20.82 1.53
CA LYS A 61 5.70 -20.68 0.29
C LYS A 61 6.09 -21.76 -0.72
N ALA A 62 5.10 -22.21 -1.48
CA ALA A 62 5.36 -23.10 -2.62
C ALA A 62 6.03 -22.34 -3.77
N SER A 63 7.02 -22.93 -4.39
CA SER A 63 7.67 -22.38 -5.59
C SER A 63 6.71 -22.42 -6.78
N GLY A 64 6.83 -21.41 -7.65
CA GLY A 64 6.17 -21.40 -8.96
C GLY A 64 6.66 -22.54 -9.84
N LYS A 65 5.84 -23.01 -10.76
CA LYS A 65 6.27 -23.96 -11.77
C LYS A 65 6.88 -23.22 -12.95
N ASP A 66 7.98 -23.77 -13.48
CA ASP A 66 8.57 -23.29 -14.71
C ASP A 66 7.64 -23.55 -15.89
N VAL A 67 7.66 -22.65 -16.87
CA VAL A 67 6.85 -22.73 -18.07
C VAL A 67 7.75 -23.16 -19.23
N TRP A 68 7.40 -24.27 -19.84
CA TRP A 68 8.12 -24.84 -20.96
C TRP A 68 7.35 -24.63 -22.26
N GLU A 69 8.05 -24.40 -23.34
CA GLU A 69 7.43 -24.31 -24.65
C GLU A 69 6.88 -25.67 -25.05
N ARG A 70 5.76 -25.66 -25.76
CA ARG A 70 5.08 -26.92 -26.19
C ARG A 70 5.78 -27.59 -27.35
N ASP A 71 6.54 -26.83 -28.15
CA ASP A 71 7.30 -27.35 -29.28
C ASP A 71 8.60 -27.98 -28.75
N PRO A 72 8.78 -29.31 -28.86
CA PRO A 72 10.00 -29.98 -28.41
C PRO A 72 11.23 -29.62 -29.25
N ASP A 73 11.03 -29.09 -30.46
CA ASP A 73 12.09 -28.68 -31.39
C ASP A 73 12.42 -27.17 -31.23
N ALA A 74 11.79 -26.47 -30.29
CA ALA A 74 12.10 -25.08 -30.00
C ALA A 74 13.57 -24.94 -29.62
N ALA A 75 14.22 -23.91 -30.16
CA ALA A 75 15.62 -23.63 -29.87
C ALA A 75 15.87 -23.31 -28.39
N ASP A 76 14.82 -22.88 -27.67
CA ASP A 76 14.85 -22.55 -26.26
C ASP A 76 13.56 -23.03 -25.58
N PRO A 77 13.51 -24.30 -25.11
CA PRO A 77 12.27 -24.91 -24.61
C PRO A 77 11.82 -24.34 -23.26
N LEU A 78 12.69 -23.67 -22.47
CA LEU A 78 12.29 -23.03 -21.21
C LEU A 78 11.82 -21.59 -21.48
N TYR A 79 10.49 -21.41 -21.50
CA TYR A 79 9.87 -20.13 -21.80
C TYR A 79 9.93 -19.14 -20.62
N GLN A 80 9.72 -19.61 -19.39
CA GLN A 80 9.77 -18.77 -18.20
C GLN A 80 10.24 -19.57 -16.99
N TYR A 81 11.30 -19.09 -16.35
CA TYR A 81 11.80 -19.62 -15.10
C TYR A 81 11.09 -18.96 -13.91
N ARG A 82 10.50 -19.75 -13.04
CA ARG A 82 9.70 -19.28 -11.91
C ARG A 82 9.95 -20.05 -10.61
N SER A 83 10.68 -21.15 -10.69
CA SER A 83 10.88 -22.02 -9.52
C SER A 83 11.69 -21.36 -8.42
N ASP A 84 12.53 -20.38 -8.72
CA ASP A 84 13.30 -19.62 -7.76
C ASP A 84 12.70 -18.24 -7.44
N ASN A 85 11.50 -17.93 -7.96
CA ASN A 85 10.78 -16.74 -7.54
C ASN A 85 10.44 -16.86 -6.05
N THR A 86 10.84 -15.87 -5.27
CA THR A 86 10.64 -15.85 -3.84
C THR A 86 9.86 -14.64 -3.39
N SER A 87 9.16 -14.76 -2.29
CA SER A 87 8.51 -13.62 -1.65
C SER A 87 8.40 -13.82 -0.15
N SER A 88 8.67 -12.77 0.60
CA SER A 88 8.44 -12.73 2.04
C SER A 88 7.63 -11.51 2.42
N SER A 89 6.83 -11.62 3.47
CA SER A 89 6.03 -10.52 4.01
C SER A 89 6.10 -10.54 5.53
N LEU A 90 6.37 -9.37 6.10
CA LEU A 90 6.30 -9.15 7.53
C LEU A 90 5.41 -7.94 7.79
N ILE A 91 4.34 -8.14 8.57
CA ILE A 91 3.45 -7.08 9.02
C ILE A 91 3.46 -7.11 10.54
N TYR A 92 3.70 -5.97 11.14
CA TYR A 92 3.66 -5.82 12.59
C TYR A 92 2.87 -4.58 12.97
N SER A 93 2.08 -4.68 14.02
CA SER A 93 1.25 -3.57 14.47
C SER A 93 1.10 -3.55 15.97
N ALA A 94 0.86 -2.35 16.48
CA ALA A 94 0.49 -2.13 17.87
C ALA A 94 -0.55 -1.02 17.95
N TYR A 95 -1.53 -1.18 18.86
CA TYR A 95 -2.51 -0.14 19.12
C TYR A 95 -2.73 0.07 20.62
N ALA A 96 -3.15 1.26 20.93
CA ALA A 96 -3.62 1.64 22.26
C ALA A 96 -4.88 2.50 22.13
N SER A 97 -5.83 2.31 23.02
CA SER A 97 -7.02 3.16 23.12
C SER A 97 -7.46 3.31 24.58
N GLY A 98 -8.13 4.41 24.86
CA GLY A 98 -8.61 4.69 26.21
C GLY A 98 -9.00 6.15 26.40
N PRO A 99 -9.28 6.55 27.64
CA PRO A 99 -9.59 7.94 27.99
C PRO A 99 -8.32 8.76 28.21
N ILE A 100 -8.21 9.91 27.55
CA ILE A 100 -7.27 10.97 27.96
C ILE A 100 -7.88 11.74 29.13
N ILE A 101 -9.19 12.04 29.02
CA ILE A 101 -10.02 12.60 30.10
C ILE A 101 -11.24 11.68 30.19
N LYS A 102 -11.43 11.10 31.40
CA LYS A 102 -12.54 10.18 31.64
C LYS A 102 -13.88 10.86 31.30
N ASP A 103 -14.75 10.10 30.62
CA ASP A 103 -16.09 10.48 30.15
C ASP A 103 -16.11 11.60 29.10
N ARG A 104 -14.94 12.17 28.69
CA ARG A 104 -14.92 13.36 27.84
C ARG A 104 -13.99 13.27 26.63
N LEU A 105 -12.77 12.80 26.79
CA LEU A 105 -11.80 12.78 25.70
C LEU A 105 -11.19 11.39 25.56
N PHE A 106 -11.45 10.78 24.45
CA PHE A 106 -10.99 9.44 24.12
C PHE A 106 -10.04 9.46 22.95
N PHE A 107 -9.15 8.47 22.90
CA PHE A 107 -8.27 8.25 21.77
C PHE A 107 -8.22 6.78 21.35
N PHE A 108 -7.93 6.57 20.10
CA PHE A 108 -7.48 5.31 19.51
C PHE A 108 -6.27 5.62 18.62
N ALA A 109 -5.14 5.00 18.91
CA ALA A 109 -3.91 5.15 18.14
C ALA A 109 -3.40 3.78 17.69
N LEU A 110 -2.99 3.68 16.43
CA LEU A 110 -2.43 2.48 15.82
C LEU A 110 -1.19 2.84 15.01
N ALA A 111 -0.14 2.04 15.18
CA ALA A 111 1.03 2.04 14.32
C ALA A 111 1.18 0.65 13.67
N GLU A 112 1.39 0.61 12.37
CA GLU A 112 1.64 -0.61 11.61
C GLU A 112 2.85 -0.41 10.72
N GLY A 113 3.72 -1.40 10.64
CA GLY A 113 4.78 -1.50 9.66
C GLY A 113 4.56 -2.72 8.78
N ARG A 114 4.85 -2.57 7.50
CA ARG A 114 4.82 -3.65 6.53
C ARG A 114 6.08 -3.63 5.70
N ASP A 115 6.75 -4.78 5.66
CA ASP A 115 7.92 -5.02 4.85
C ASP A 115 7.68 -6.25 3.96
N ASN A 116 7.65 -6.03 2.65
CA ASN A 116 7.53 -7.09 1.67
C ASN A 116 8.79 -7.12 0.81
N GLN A 117 9.26 -8.30 0.52
CA GLN A 117 10.36 -8.52 -0.41
C GLN A 117 9.94 -9.56 -1.43
N THR A 118 10.23 -9.30 -2.69
CA THR A 118 10.05 -10.26 -3.78
C THR A 118 11.31 -10.32 -4.64
N ASP A 119 11.58 -11.51 -5.09
CA ASP A 119 12.65 -11.79 -6.05
C ASP A 119 12.03 -12.55 -7.22
N ASP A 120 12.00 -11.90 -8.39
CA ASP A 120 11.30 -12.41 -9.58
C ASP A 120 12.28 -12.55 -10.74
N TYR A 121 12.21 -13.69 -11.41
CA TYR A 121 12.95 -13.98 -12.63
C TYR A 121 12.01 -13.97 -13.84
N TYR A 122 12.37 -13.15 -14.81
CA TYR A 122 11.66 -13.03 -16.09
C TYR A 122 12.53 -13.58 -17.21
N SER A 123 12.07 -13.54 -18.46
CA SER A 123 12.85 -14.09 -19.59
C SER A 123 14.13 -13.31 -19.91
N LEU A 124 14.12 -11.98 -19.73
CA LEU A 124 15.25 -11.09 -20.12
C LEU A 124 15.80 -10.24 -18.97
N ASN A 125 15.18 -10.30 -17.81
CA ASN A 125 15.64 -9.59 -16.62
C ASN A 125 15.20 -10.29 -15.35
N SER A 126 15.82 -9.95 -14.25
CA SER A 126 15.38 -10.33 -12.93
C SER A 126 15.22 -9.10 -12.04
N ARG A 127 14.36 -9.16 -11.04
CA ARG A 127 14.01 -8.00 -10.24
C ARG A 127 13.87 -8.33 -8.77
N LYS A 128 14.59 -7.58 -7.96
CA LYS A 128 14.34 -7.50 -6.51
C LYS A 128 13.46 -6.30 -6.20
N THR A 129 12.37 -6.55 -5.52
CA THR A 129 11.45 -5.49 -5.04
C THR A 129 11.43 -5.50 -3.53
N SER A 130 11.67 -4.35 -2.93
CA SER A 130 11.53 -4.13 -1.49
C SER A 130 10.50 -3.04 -1.25
N ASP A 131 9.47 -3.37 -0.48
CA ASP A 131 8.32 -2.52 -0.21
C ASP A 131 8.20 -2.29 1.30
N THR A 132 8.39 -1.04 1.73
CA THR A 132 8.25 -0.65 3.13
C THR A 132 7.10 0.34 3.26
N THR A 133 6.13 0.00 4.10
CA THR A 133 4.92 0.80 4.28
C THR A 133 4.65 1.03 5.77
N PRO A 134 5.22 2.11 6.37
CA PRO A 134 4.81 2.55 7.69
C PRO A 134 3.42 3.18 7.60
N GLN A 135 2.53 2.80 8.50
CA GLN A 135 1.18 3.34 8.62
C GLN A 135 0.93 3.82 10.05
N GLY A 136 0.23 4.92 10.17
CA GLY A 136 -0.21 5.45 11.45
C GLY A 136 -1.67 5.89 11.37
N PHE A 137 -2.44 5.56 12.38
CA PHE A 137 -3.83 5.98 12.51
C PHE A 137 -4.06 6.55 13.90
N LEU A 138 -4.73 7.69 13.96
CA LEU A 138 -5.11 8.35 15.19
C LEU A 138 -6.56 8.82 15.09
N LYS A 139 -7.38 8.47 16.07
CA LYS A 139 -8.71 9.02 16.26
C LYS A 139 -8.80 9.64 17.65
N LEU A 140 -9.39 10.83 17.73
CA LEU A 140 -9.71 11.52 18.97
C LEU A 140 -11.20 11.87 18.95
N ASP A 141 -11.89 11.54 20.02
CA ASP A 141 -13.30 11.85 20.20
C ASP A 141 -13.43 12.70 21.47
N TRP A 142 -13.75 13.98 21.30
CA TRP A 142 -13.87 14.94 22.40
C TRP A 142 -15.30 15.41 22.60
N TYR A 143 -15.94 14.96 23.65
CA TYR A 143 -17.20 15.46 24.15
C TYR A 143 -16.96 16.76 24.93
N ILE A 144 -16.99 17.91 24.23
CA ILE A 144 -16.79 19.23 24.80
C ILE A 144 -17.87 19.49 25.86
N THR A 145 -19.10 19.13 25.51
CA THR A 145 -20.26 19.02 26.40
C THR A 145 -21.06 17.77 26.00
N ASP A 146 -22.07 17.41 26.76
CA ASP A 146 -22.91 16.26 26.45
C ASP A 146 -23.61 16.36 25.08
N ASN A 147 -23.80 17.59 24.59
CA ASN A 147 -24.43 17.89 23.31
C ASN A 147 -23.44 18.30 22.20
N ASN A 148 -22.14 18.36 22.47
CA ASN A 148 -21.15 18.84 21.51
C ASN A 148 -19.97 17.86 21.40
N LEU A 149 -19.84 17.23 20.25
CA LEU A 149 -18.78 16.28 19.92
C LEU A 149 -17.85 16.85 18.86
N LEU A 150 -16.56 16.82 19.13
CA LEU A 150 -15.51 17.10 18.16
C LEU A 150 -14.69 15.82 17.90
N GLU A 151 -14.69 15.36 16.67
CA GLU A 151 -13.97 14.17 16.24
C GLU A 151 -12.78 14.56 15.34
N PHE A 152 -11.61 14.02 15.64
CA PHE A 152 -10.45 14.11 14.76
C PHE A 152 -10.04 12.72 14.31
N THR A 153 -9.81 12.56 12.99
CA THR A 153 -9.27 11.33 12.40
C THR A 153 -8.04 11.67 11.57
N GLY A 154 -6.92 11.07 11.92
CA GLY A 154 -5.66 11.20 11.19
C GLY A 154 -5.19 9.85 10.65
N LEU A 155 -4.70 9.84 9.41
CA LEU A 155 -4.09 8.69 8.76
C LEU A 155 -2.79 9.10 8.09
N TYR A 156 -1.77 8.28 8.29
CA TYR A 156 -0.50 8.34 7.56
C TYR A 156 -0.22 6.97 6.94
N ASN A 157 0.07 6.92 5.63
CA ASN A 157 0.28 5.66 4.92
C ASN A 157 1.27 5.78 3.75
N LYS A 158 2.40 6.41 3.98
CA LYS A 158 3.42 6.57 2.94
C LYS A 158 4.11 5.23 2.66
N ARG A 159 4.02 4.77 1.42
CA ARG A 159 4.64 3.55 0.93
C ARG A 159 5.89 3.90 0.12
N LYS A 160 6.94 3.16 0.33
CA LYS A 160 8.21 3.27 -0.39
C LYS A 160 8.56 1.92 -1.00
N THR A 161 8.61 1.87 -2.32
CA THR A 161 8.96 0.67 -3.06
C THR A 161 10.27 0.90 -3.82
N LYS A 162 11.25 0.07 -3.58
CA LYS A 162 12.53 0.06 -4.29
C LYS A 162 12.56 -1.10 -5.26
N TYR A 163 12.97 -0.82 -6.47
CA TYR A 163 13.14 -1.78 -7.55
C TYR A 163 14.60 -1.84 -7.94
N HIS A 164 15.17 -3.04 -7.93
CA HIS A 164 16.48 -3.33 -8.48
C HIS A 164 16.30 -4.33 -9.60
N THR A 165 16.54 -3.90 -10.82
CA THR A 165 16.45 -4.73 -12.03
C THR A 165 17.87 -5.12 -12.45
N TYR A 166 18.05 -6.38 -12.75
CA TYR A 166 19.30 -6.97 -13.17
C TYR A 166 19.15 -7.58 -14.54
N ASP A 167 20.23 -7.62 -15.28
CA ASP A 167 20.31 -8.43 -16.48
C ASP A 167 20.12 -9.90 -16.11
N TYR A 168 19.48 -10.60 -17.01
CA TYR A 168 19.19 -12.00 -16.81
C TYR A 168 18.88 -12.61 -18.19
N ASN A 169 19.62 -13.60 -18.56
CA ASN A 169 19.43 -14.29 -19.82
C ASN A 169 19.03 -15.74 -19.57
N LEU A 170 17.84 -16.09 -20.01
CA LEU A 170 17.30 -17.44 -19.90
C LEU A 170 17.81 -18.39 -20.98
N THR A 171 18.75 -17.95 -21.83
CA THR A 171 19.25 -18.79 -22.92
C THR A 171 20.03 -19.98 -22.36
N ALA A 172 19.77 -21.14 -22.96
CA ALA A 172 20.56 -22.34 -22.70
C ALA A 172 22.00 -22.14 -23.20
N ASP A 173 22.97 -22.56 -22.41
CA ASP A 173 24.30 -22.79 -22.95
C ASP A 173 24.28 -23.97 -23.96
N GLY A 174 25.35 -24.16 -24.71
CA GLY A 174 25.43 -25.25 -25.67
C GLY A 174 25.25 -26.68 -25.10
N GLU A 175 25.10 -26.79 -23.79
CA GLU A 175 24.85 -28.04 -23.06
C GLU A 175 23.41 -28.08 -22.46
N ASN A 176 22.51 -27.21 -22.90
CA ASN A 176 21.14 -27.02 -22.38
C ASN A 176 21.08 -26.68 -20.87
N ARG A 177 22.09 -26.05 -20.35
CA ARG A 177 22.08 -25.52 -18.99
C ARG A 177 21.68 -24.04 -19.02
N TYR A 178 20.60 -23.74 -18.34
CA TYR A 178 20.11 -22.37 -18.21
C TYR A 178 20.84 -21.66 -17.08
N ASN A 179 21.14 -20.37 -17.26
CA ASN A 179 21.69 -19.53 -16.21
C ASN A 179 20.57 -19.05 -15.28
N VAL A 180 20.01 -19.97 -14.53
CA VAL A 180 18.82 -19.75 -13.71
C VAL A 180 19.19 -19.43 -12.26
N GLY A 181 18.31 -18.66 -11.58
CA GLY A 181 18.46 -18.37 -10.16
C GLY A 181 19.57 -17.38 -9.81
N ARG A 182 20.10 -16.60 -10.75
CA ARG A 182 21.17 -15.63 -10.53
C ARG A 182 20.81 -14.27 -11.10
N HIS A 183 21.03 -13.23 -10.30
CA HIS A 183 21.04 -11.86 -10.81
C HIS A 183 22.40 -11.60 -11.45
N GLU A 184 22.39 -11.11 -12.67
CA GLU A 184 23.59 -10.73 -13.40
C GLU A 184 23.94 -9.24 -13.14
N ALA A 185 24.36 -8.51 -14.18
CA ALA A 185 24.73 -7.11 -14.02
C ALA A 185 23.50 -6.23 -13.67
N PRO A 186 23.64 -5.25 -12.77
CA PRO A 186 22.55 -4.32 -12.49
C PRO A 186 22.27 -3.44 -13.72
N ILE A 187 21.00 -3.40 -14.15
CA ILE A 187 20.55 -2.58 -15.27
C ILE A 187 19.96 -1.27 -14.76
N GLU A 188 19.06 -1.36 -13.77
CA GLU A 188 18.25 -0.25 -13.34
C GLU A 188 17.94 -0.34 -11.84
N GLN A 189 17.96 0.81 -11.20
CA GLN A 189 17.48 0.96 -9.83
C GLN A 189 16.59 2.19 -9.76
N TYR A 190 15.37 2.04 -9.24
CA TYR A 190 14.49 3.17 -9.01
C TYR A 190 13.64 2.98 -7.76
N GLU A 191 13.11 4.09 -7.26
CA GLU A 191 12.30 4.14 -6.06
C GLU A 191 10.98 4.85 -6.37
N ILE A 192 9.87 4.27 -5.92
CA ILE A 192 8.56 4.88 -6.00
C ILE A 192 8.07 5.15 -4.59
N GLU A 193 7.77 6.41 -4.30
CA GLU A 193 7.06 6.79 -3.09
C GLU A 193 5.61 7.12 -3.44
N ASN A 194 4.66 6.51 -2.76
CA ASN A 194 3.25 6.83 -2.90
C ASN A 194 2.51 6.80 -1.56
N GLY A 195 1.33 7.43 -1.50
CA GLY A 195 0.59 7.60 -0.26
C GLY A 195 0.79 8.97 0.37
N GLY A 196 0.41 9.12 1.62
CA GLY A 196 0.47 10.46 2.22
C GLY A 196 -0.20 10.58 3.57
N LYS A 197 -0.94 11.67 3.73
CA LYS A 197 -1.58 12.06 4.98
C LYS A 197 -3.04 12.42 4.71
N LEU A 198 -3.92 11.96 5.58
CA LEU A 198 -5.33 12.36 5.65
C LEU A 198 -5.61 12.87 7.06
N GLY A 199 -6.26 14.02 7.15
CA GLY A 199 -6.78 14.55 8.40
C GLY A 199 -8.23 14.96 8.21
N ILE A 200 -9.11 14.55 9.11
CA ILE A 200 -10.52 14.91 9.11
C ILE A 200 -10.87 15.45 10.49
N LEU A 201 -11.44 16.62 10.53
CA LEU A 201 -12.01 17.23 11.74
C LEU A 201 -13.51 17.36 11.52
N LYS A 202 -14.30 16.76 12.40
CA LYS A 202 -15.76 16.79 12.34
C LYS A 202 -16.32 17.27 13.68
N TYR A 203 -17.20 18.26 13.60
CA TYR A 203 -17.98 18.74 14.72
C TYR A 203 -19.44 18.29 14.56
N THR A 204 -20.04 17.84 15.65
CA THR A 204 -21.46 17.53 15.74
C THR A 204 -22.06 18.15 16.99
N GLY A 205 -23.05 19.04 16.81
CA GLY A 205 -23.76 19.71 17.90
C GLY A 205 -25.24 19.35 17.86
N TYR A 206 -25.75 18.82 18.96
CA TYR A 206 -27.16 18.56 19.17
C TYR A 206 -27.78 19.82 19.81
N VAL A 207 -28.27 20.74 18.95
CA VAL A 207 -28.74 22.07 19.40
C VAL A 207 -30.10 21.97 20.10
N THR A 208 -30.97 21.11 19.57
CA THR A 208 -32.24 20.75 20.17
C THR A 208 -32.52 19.29 19.88
N ASP A 209 -33.61 18.70 20.48
CA ASP A 209 -34.02 17.32 20.25
C ASP A 209 -34.26 17.00 18.77
N ASN A 210 -34.63 18.03 17.98
CA ASN A 210 -34.96 17.90 16.56
C ASN A 210 -33.98 18.58 15.60
N PHE A 211 -32.94 19.21 16.13
CA PHE A 211 -31.99 19.94 15.32
C PHE A 211 -30.52 19.57 15.65
N THR A 212 -29.84 18.97 14.68
CA THR A 212 -28.43 18.62 14.77
C THR A 212 -27.64 19.42 13.72
N LEU A 213 -26.58 20.08 14.16
CA LEU A 213 -25.61 20.76 13.31
C LEU A 213 -24.38 19.91 13.14
N SER A 214 -23.95 19.67 11.90
CA SER A 214 -22.68 18.97 11.61
C SER A 214 -21.83 19.79 10.65
N ALA A 215 -20.55 19.95 10.98
CA ALA A 215 -19.55 20.58 10.13
C ALA A 215 -18.32 19.69 10.02
N GLN A 216 -17.75 19.56 8.83
CA GLN A 216 -16.58 18.73 8.61
C GLN A 216 -15.56 19.46 7.74
N TYR A 217 -14.29 19.37 8.15
CA TYR A 217 -13.15 19.82 7.37
C TYR A 217 -12.19 18.63 7.13
N GLY A 218 -11.75 18.47 5.88
CA GLY A 218 -10.82 17.41 5.49
C GLY A 218 -9.57 17.98 4.80
N TYR A 219 -8.42 17.46 5.19
CA TYR A 219 -7.14 17.71 4.53
C TYR A 219 -6.59 16.41 3.99
N LEU A 220 -6.23 16.39 2.71
CA LEU A 220 -5.62 15.26 2.04
C LEU A 220 -4.37 15.72 1.31
N SER A 221 -3.25 15.08 1.63
CA SER A 221 -2.02 15.19 0.86
C SER A 221 -1.61 13.82 0.39
N ASN A 222 -1.65 13.59 -0.91
CA ASN A 222 -1.22 12.35 -1.55
C ASN A 222 -0.11 12.66 -2.55
N LEU A 223 1.01 11.95 -2.41
CA LEU A 223 2.14 12.06 -3.30
C LEU A 223 2.30 10.76 -4.08
N ILE A 224 2.57 10.89 -5.36
CA ILE A 224 3.12 9.81 -6.20
C ILE A 224 4.40 10.39 -6.77
N ASP A 225 5.52 9.96 -6.23
CA ASP A 225 6.85 10.41 -6.65
C ASP A 225 7.65 9.21 -7.11
N SER A 226 8.14 9.27 -8.35
CA SER A 226 9.00 8.23 -8.93
C SER A 226 10.39 8.81 -9.05
N ARG A 227 11.30 8.34 -8.20
CA ARG A 227 12.69 8.76 -8.21
C ARG A 227 13.52 7.73 -8.96
N LEU A 228 13.96 8.13 -10.14
CA LEU A 228 15.06 7.46 -10.79
C LEU A 228 16.35 7.76 -10.00
N PRO A 229 17.31 6.84 -9.95
CA PRO A 229 18.64 7.17 -9.43
C PRO A 229 19.16 8.36 -10.21
N ALA A 230 19.93 9.20 -9.52
CA ALA A 230 20.60 10.32 -10.18
C ALA A 230 21.21 9.81 -11.48
N ASN A 231 20.89 10.49 -12.58
CA ASN A 231 21.38 10.16 -13.91
C ASN A 231 22.87 9.78 -13.84
N PRO A 232 23.30 8.73 -14.52
CA PRO A 232 24.72 8.43 -14.58
C PRO A 232 25.49 9.70 -15.02
N PRO A 233 26.67 9.98 -14.45
CA PRO A 233 27.43 11.16 -14.79
C PRO A 233 27.54 11.31 -16.31
N GLY A 234 27.00 12.39 -16.88
CA GLY A 234 27.01 12.67 -18.32
C GLY A 234 25.65 12.49 -19.04
N SER A 235 24.57 12.07 -18.38
CA SER A 235 23.22 12.09 -18.95
C SER A 235 22.44 13.28 -18.38
N GLU A 236 22.23 14.30 -19.18
CA GLU A 236 21.50 15.52 -18.78
C GLU A 236 19.97 15.46 -19.05
N CYS A 237 19.48 14.32 -19.56
CA CYS A 237 18.06 14.21 -19.93
C CYS A 237 17.26 13.35 -18.96
N PRO A 238 16.13 13.84 -18.42
CA PRO A 238 15.20 13.00 -17.69
C PRO A 238 14.54 11.99 -18.65
N TRP A 239 14.53 10.72 -18.27
CA TRP A 239 13.84 9.68 -19.02
C TRP A 239 12.34 9.77 -18.73
N ALA A 240 11.53 9.96 -19.77
CA ALA A 240 10.09 9.86 -19.68
C ALA A 240 9.62 8.53 -20.28
N TYR A 241 9.00 7.67 -19.47
CA TYR A 241 8.33 6.47 -19.96
C TYR A 241 6.89 6.79 -20.34
N SER A 242 6.58 6.73 -21.62
CA SER A 242 5.21 6.77 -22.13
C SER A 242 4.93 5.48 -22.89
N PHE A 243 4.16 4.58 -22.29
CA PHE A 243 3.53 3.40 -22.92
C PHE A 243 4.43 2.62 -23.92
N GLY A 244 5.59 2.18 -23.48
CA GLY A 244 6.45 1.29 -24.27
C GLY A 244 7.25 1.98 -25.39
N LEU A 245 7.21 3.30 -25.48
CA LEU A 245 8.08 4.08 -26.36
C LEU A 245 8.99 4.97 -25.48
N THR A 246 10.28 4.75 -25.54
CA THR A 246 11.29 5.67 -25.01
C THR A 246 11.29 6.93 -25.89
N THR A 247 10.74 8.01 -25.40
CA THR A 247 10.95 9.34 -25.99
C THR A 247 11.95 10.09 -25.15
N SER A 248 13.13 10.35 -25.71
CA SER A 248 14.03 11.36 -25.16
C SER A 248 13.42 12.74 -25.44
N VAL A 249 13.06 13.49 -24.40
CA VAL A 249 12.74 14.89 -24.53
C VAL A 249 14.06 15.63 -24.52
N VAL A 250 14.41 16.20 -25.67
CA VAL A 250 15.54 17.14 -25.81
C VAL A 250 14.93 18.53 -25.67
N ASP A 251 15.39 19.32 -24.67
CA ASP A 251 15.15 20.75 -24.61
C ASP A 251 15.91 21.49 -25.70
#